data_9d2ca346044f7ae99b283d6572fe0672
#
_entry.id   9d2ca346044f7ae99b283d6572fe0672
#
_cell.length_a   1.000
_cell.length_b   1.000
_cell.length_c   1.000
_cell.angle_alpha   90.00
_cell.angle_beta   90.00
_cell.angle_gamma   90.00
#
_symmetry.space_group_name_H-M   'P 1'
#
loop_
_entity.id
_entity.type
_entity.pdbx_description
1 polymer ?
#
loop_
_entity_poly.entity_id
_entity_poly.type
_entity_poly.pdbx_seq_one_letter_code
_entity_poly.pdbx_strand_id
1 'polypeptide(L)'
;MQYDEFVNDWDLDKENDKWTPPPPKRFTNRLIQPSSFPQPPSRRRPKYVAIKKIYVTSSPMRILNELELLHDLRSSKYVCPLITAFRHTDQVVAILPYFRHQDFRDYFRNMTVPDMAMYMRSLFEALKAVHREGILHRDIKPTNFLYDPEAKRGVLVDFGLAEREGTDIKPCLCHEDPSIRKTRLRAAYATAGPHNGYPKNDTRPSRRANRAGTRGFRAPEVLFKCTEQTTKIDIWSAGVVLLTILSRRFPFFNSADDVDAMIEIATIFGVKRMRAAGQLHGCIFETTIPTIGTNGFGLDSIVLWSTCRMDKGTLTSEEKLAIEFLGHCLDLDPSRRISAEDALKHPFLKEEETVEEADVEDDVMQV
;
A
#
# COMPACT_ATOMS: atom_id res chain seq x y z
N MET A 1 -1.44 4.99 -26.20
CA MET A 1 -1.46 3.60 -26.69
C MET A 1 -2.60 2.96 -25.96
N GLN A 2 -3.63 2.62 -26.67
CA GLN A 2 -4.79 1.92 -26.16
C GLN A 2 -4.32 0.58 -25.59
N TYR A 3 -4.57 0.35 -24.33
CA TYR A 3 -4.41 -0.94 -23.67
C TYR A 3 -5.68 -1.76 -23.97
N ASP A 4 -6.05 -1.82 -25.23
CA ASP A 4 -7.19 -2.58 -25.65
C ASP A 4 -6.83 -4.05 -25.62
N GLU A 5 -7.69 -4.80 -25.02
CA GLU A 5 -7.89 -6.21 -25.21
C GLU A 5 -7.17 -7.14 -24.30
N PHE A 6 -7.66 -7.24 -23.00
CA PHE A 6 -7.01 -8.32 -22.30
C PHE A 6 -7.86 -8.84 -21.18
N VAL A 7 -8.30 -10.04 -21.28
CA VAL A 7 -9.19 -10.73 -20.37
C VAL A 7 -8.45 -11.68 -19.47
N ASN A 8 -8.84 -11.71 -18.28
CA ASN A 8 -8.15 -12.40 -17.27
C ASN A 8 -8.92 -13.55 -16.66
N ASP A 9 -8.30 -14.67 -16.61
CA ASP A 9 -8.50 -15.59 -15.53
C ASP A 9 -7.26 -15.51 -14.65
N TRP A 10 -7.41 -14.94 -13.45
CA TRP A 10 -6.35 -14.85 -12.46
C TRP A 10 -5.95 -16.24 -11.92
N ASP A 11 -6.79 -17.24 -12.12
CA ASP A 11 -6.37 -18.60 -11.96
C ASP A 11 -5.31 -18.87 -13.04
N LEU A 12 -4.07 -18.62 -12.64
CA LEU A 12 -2.90 -19.16 -13.32
C LEU A 12 -3.14 -20.67 -13.38
N ASP A 13 -3.79 -21.11 -14.44
CA ASP A 13 -3.88 -22.53 -14.74
C ASP A 13 -2.49 -23.12 -14.57
N LYS A 14 -2.39 -24.16 -13.76
CA LYS A 14 -1.18 -24.95 -13.58
C LYS A 14 -0.51 -25.39 -14.91
N GLU A 15 -1.18 -25.17 -16.04
CA GLU A 15 -0.66 -25.37 -17.39
C GLU A 15 0.31 -24.28 -17.88
N ASN A 16 0.28 -23.06 -17.32
CA ASN A 16 1.24 -22.01 -17.70
C ASN A 16 2.62 -22.20 -17.07
N ASP A 17 2.72 -22.98 -15.99
CA ASP A 17 4.02 -23.36 -15.38
C ASP A 17 4.81 -24.38 -16.21
N LYS A 18 4.23 -24.89 -17.32
CA LYS A 18 4.84 -25.89 -18.20
C LYS A 18 5.09 -25.35 -19.60
N TRP A 19 5.81 -24.24 -19.71
CA TRP A 19 6.43 -23.95 -20.99
C TRP A 19 7.67 -24.85 -21.16
N THR A 20 7.49 -26.03 -21.75
CA THR A 20 8.57 -26.82 -22.29
C THR A 20 8.72 -26.47 -23.77
N PRO A 21 9.94 -26.25 -24.27
CA PRO A 21 10.14 -26.09 -25.71
C PRO A 21 9.55 -27.30 -26.44
N PRO A 22 8.92 -27.12 -27.60
CA PRO A 22 8.33 -28.24 -28.33
C PRO A 22 9.39 -29.29 -28.61
N PRO A 23 9.11 -30.56 -28.30
CA PRO A 23 10.06 -31.64 -28.57
C PRO A 23 10.38 -31.70 -30.05
N PRO A 24 11.63 -32.01 -30.40
CA PRO A 24 12.01 -32.16 -31.82
C PRO A 24 11.10 -33.19 -32.47
N LYS A 25 10.54 -32.83 -33.64
CA LYS A 25 9.65 -33.69 -34.39
C LYS A 25 10.33 -35.02 -34.71
N ARG A 26 10.02 -36.08 -33.98
CA ARG A 26 10.32 -37.45 -34.40
C ARG A 26 9.19 -37.94 -35.32
N PHE A 27 9.52 -38.14 -36.58
CA PHE A 27 8.65 -38.89 -37.50
C PHE A 27 8.61 -40.35 -37.04
N THR A 28 7.48 -40.78 -36.47
CA THR A 28 7.18 -42.18 -36.29
C THR A 28 5.85 -42.48 -36.98
N ASN A 29 5.91 -43.22 -38.06
CA ASN A 29 4.75 -43.85 -38.68
C ASN A 29 4.09 -44.78 -37.65
N ARG A 30 2.92 -44.43 -37.13
CA ARG A 30 1.98 -45.36 -36.50
C ARG A 30 0.60 -45.16 -37.09
N LEU A 31 0.06 -46.26 -37.60
CA LEU A 31 -1.29 -46.42 -38.09
C LEU A 31 -2.32 -45.92 -37.09
N ILE A 32 -3.15 -45.01 -37.54
CA ILE A 32 -4.24 -44.40 -36.74
C ILE A 32 -5.45 -45.33 -36.85
N GLN A 33 -5.92 -45.85 -35.72
CA GLN A 33 -7.26 -46.40 -35.59
C GLN A 33 -8.28 -45.25 -35.46
N PRO A 34 -9.44 -45.30 -36.14
CA PRO A 34 -10.45 -44.26 -36.01
C PRO A 34 -11.35 -44.55 -34.84
N SER A 35 -11.18 -43.84 -33.75
CA SER A 35 -12.15 -43.78 -32.67
C SER A 35 -12.31 -42.37 -32.12
N SER A 36 -13.57 -41.95 -32.07
CA SER A 36 -14.15 -40.75 -31.52
C SER A 36 -14.15 -39.49 -32.38
N PHE A 37 -15.34 -38.99 -32.63
CA PHE A 37 -15.60 -37.67 -33.22
C PHE A 37 -14.88 -36.58 -32.42
N PRO A 38 -14.19 -35.65 -33.10
CA PRO A 38 -13.56 -34.53 -32.41
C PRO A 38 -14.67 -33.67 -31.80
N GLN A 39 -14.63 -33.53 -30.50
CA GLN A 39 -15.41 -32.48 -29.83
C GLN A 39 -15.01 -31.14 -30.42
N PRO A 40 -15.96 -30.21 -30.68
CA PRO A 40 -15.60 -28.87 -31.15
C PRO A 40 -14.65 -28.27 -30.12
N PRO A 41 -13.53 -27.63 -30.57
CA PRO A 41 -12.58 -27.03 -29.67
C PRO A 41 -13.34 -26.06 -28.77
N SER A 42 -13.29 -26.29 -27.45
CA SER A 42 -13.79 -25.35 -26.48
C SER A 42 -13.20 -23.98 -26.85
N ARG A 43 -14.03 -22.99 -27.13
CA ARG A 43 -13.58 -21.64 -27.47
C ARG A 43 -12.73 -21.18 -26.28
N ARG A 44 -11.41 -21.33 -26.38
CA ARG A 44 -10.48 -20.79 -25.38
C ARG A 44 -10.73 -19.31 -25.32
N ARG A 45 -11.17 -18.82 -24.17
CA ARG A 45 -11.30 -17.39 -23.94
C ARG A 45 -9.93 -16.75 -24.18
N PRO A 46 -9.83 -15.63 -24.90
CA PRO A 46 -8.55 -14.99 -25.13
C PRO A 46 -7.92 -14.68 -23.77
N LYS A 47 -6.68 -15.10 -23.57
CA LYS A 47 -5.90 -14.77 -22.36
C LYS A 47 -5.17 -13.45 -22.64
N TYR A 48 -5.33 -12.50 -21.74
CA TYR A 48 -4.77 -11.17 -21.87
C TYR A 48 -3.65 -10.99 -20.85
N VAL A 49 -2.66 -10.17 -21.19
CA VAL A 49 -1.53 -9.84 -20.33
C VAL A 49 -1.33 -8.33 -20.29
N ALA A 50 -0.82 -7.82 -19.18
CA ALA A 50 -0.37 -6.45 -19.06
C ALA A 50 1.11 -6.36 -19.43
N ILE A 51 1.47 -5.36 -20.24
CA ILE A 51 2.85 -5.12 -20.65
C ILE A 51 3.37 -3.87 -19.94
N LYS A 52 4.32 -4.06 -19.03
CA LYS A 52 5.03 -2.95 -18.37
C LYS A 52 6.37 -2.71 -19.07
N LYS A 53 6.53 -1.53 -19.68
CA LYS A 53 7.80 -1.10 -20.26
C LYS A 53 8.56 -0.27 -19.23
N ILE A 54 9.76 -0.73 -18.86
CA ILE A 54 10.62 -0.06 -17.92
C ILE A 54 11.74 0.63 -18.71
N TYR A 55 11.78 1.96 -18.65
CA TYR A 55 12.72 2.74 -19.44
C TYR A 55 14.14 2.70 -18.85
N VAL A 56 15.14 2.85 -19.72
CA VAL A 56 16.59 2.85 -19.39
C VAL A 56 17.00 4.00 -18.44
N THR A 57 16.17 5.02 -18.29
CA THR A 57 16.39 6.06 -17.27
C THR A 57 16.34 5.55 -15.85
N SER A 58 15.76 4.35 -15.64
CA SER A 58 15.81 3.65 -14.35
C SER A 58 17.15 2.96 -14.19
N SER A 59 17.74 3.05 -13.00
CA SER A 59 18.96 2.32 -12.69
C SER A 59 18.80 0.81 -12.94
N PRO A 60 19.73 0.12 -13.61
CA PRO A 60 19.67 -1.33 -13.82
C PRO A 60 19.45 -2.12 -12.53
N MET A 61 20.07 -1.66 -11.43
CA MET A 61 19.90 -2.28 -10.11
C MET A 61 18.47 -2.17 -9.59
N ARG A 62 17.77 -1.06 -9.85
CA ARG A 62 16.35 -0.93 -9.48
C ARG A 62 15.45 -1.84 -10.29
N ILE A 63 15.74 -1.99 -11.58
CA ILE A 63 14.99 -2.89 -12.46
C ILE A 63 15.17 -4.33 -11.98
N LEU A 64 16.40 -4.73 -11.70
CA LEU A 64 16.71 -6.07 -11.18
C LEU A 64 15.98 -6.32 -9.85
N ASN A 65 16.10 -5.39 -8.91
CA ASN A 65 15.44 -5.48 -7.61
C ASN A 65 13.91 -5.63 -7.76
N GLU A 66 13.27 -4.84 -8.63
CA GLU A 66 11.83 -4.96 -8.88
C GLU A 66 11.45 -6.35 -9.39
N LEU A 67 12.21 -6.89 -10.34
CA LEU A 67 11.95 -8.23 -10.91
C LEU A 67 12.17 -9.34 -9.88
N GLU A 68 13.22 -9.24 -9.05
CA GLU A 68 13.50 -10.18 -7.96
C GLU A 68 12.39 -10.17 -6.91
N LEU A 69 11.94 -8.99 -6.48
CA LEU A 69 10.85 -8.87 -5.51
C LEU A 69 9.53 -9.45 -6.04
N LEU A 70 9.20 -9.19 -7.31
CA LEU A 70 8.03 -9.78 -7.94
C LEU A 70 8.14 -11.31 -8.07
N HIS A 71 9.35 -11.82 -8.32
CA HIS A 71 9.60 -13.26 -8.35
C HIS A 71 9.40 -13.89 -6.97
N ASP A 72 9.91 -13.27 -5.91
CA ASP A 72 9.80 -13.78 -4.54
C ASP A 72 8.34 -13.78 -4.05
N LEU A 73 7.58 -12.77 -4.46
CA LEU A 73 6.16 -12.62 -4.10
C LEU A 73 5.18 -13.40 -5.00
N ARG A 74 5.67 -14.19 -5.98
CA ARG A 74 4.83 -14.86 -6.97
C ARG A 74 3.79 -15.83 -6.41
N SER A 75 3.99 -16.35 -5.20
CA SER A 75 3.05 -17.24 -4.52
C SER A 75 1.87 -16.51 -3.87
N SER A 76 1.93 -15.19 -3.77
CA SER A 76 0.86 -14.40 -3.15
C SER A 76 -0.26 -14.12 -4.14
N LYS A 77 -1.48 -14.49 -3.76
CA LYS A 77 -2.69 -14.17 -4.56
C LYS A 77 -3.10 -12.68 -4.51
N TYR A 78 -2.45 -11.88 -3.66
CA TYR A 78 -2.73 -10.46 -3.48
C TYR A 78 -1.68 -9.53 -4.11
N VAL A 79 -0.64 -10.11 -4.70
CA VAL A 79 0.42 -9.39 -5.42
C VAL A 79 0.40 -9.83 -6.88
N CYS A 80 0.48 -8.89 -7.81
CA CYS A 80 0.53 -9.21 -9.24
C CYS A 80 1.85 -9.90 -9.58
N PRO A 81 1.87 -11.20 -9.95
CA PRO A 81 3.11 -11.93 -10.18
C PRO A 81 3.74 -11.54 -11.52
N LEU A 82 5.05 -11.74 -11.62
CA LEU A 82 5.77 -11.63 -12.88
C LEU A 82 5.60 -12.94 -13.68
N ILE A 83 5.06 -12.85 -14.90
CA ILE A 83 5.02 -13.99 -15.84
C ILE A 83 6.39 -14.18 -16.46
N THR A 84 6.94 -13.14 -17.08
CA THR A 84 8.28 -13.13 -17.68
C THR A 84 8.79 -11.72 -17.88
N ALA A 85 10.10 -11.56 -18.06
CA ALA A 85 10.68 -10.30 -18.46
C ALA A 85 11.77 -10.54 -19.51
N PHE A 86 11.90 -9.61 -20.43
CA PHE A 86 12.93 -9.65 -21.47
C PHE A 86 13.41 -8.24 -21.83
N ARG A 87 14.61 -8.17 -22.37
CA ARG A 87 15.13 -6.91 -22.89
C ARG A 87 14.74 -6.76 -24.38
N HIS A 88 14.20 -5.62 -24.74
CA HIS A 88 13.95 -5.25 -26.11
C HIS A 88 14.58 -3.89 -26.40
N THR A 89 15.63 -3.88 -27.22
CA THR A 89 16.46 -2.68 -27.44
C THR A 89 17.01 -2.11 -26.14
N ASP A 90 16.63 -0.91 -25.78
CA ASP A 90 17.04 -0.19 -24.55
C ASP A 90 15.99 -0.22 -23.43
N GLN A 91 15.00 -1.11 -23.54
CA GLN A 91 13.94 -1.23 -22.54
C GLN A 91 13.87 -2.63 -21.96
N VAL A 92 13.54 -2.74 -20.70
CA VAL A 92 13.09 -4.00 -20.11
C VAL A 92 11.57 -4.05 -20.20
N VAL A 93 11.06 -5.15 -20.72
CA VAL A 93 9.63 -5.39 -20.86
C VAL A 93 9.25 -6.49 -19.87
N ALA A 94 8.40 -6.19 -18.91
CA ALA A 94 7.82 -7.15 -18.00
C ALA A 94 6.40 -7.50 -18.46
N ILE A 95 6.12 -8.80 -18.50
CA ILE A 95 4.80 -9.34 -18.81
C ILE A 95 4.16 -9.77 -17.49
N LEU A 96 2.98 -9.25 -17.23
CA LEU A 96 2.20 -9.47 -16.03
C LEU A 96 0.82 -10.00 -16.39
N PRO A 97 0.12 -10.75 -15.53
CA PRO A 97 -1.30 -11.02 -15.77
C PRO A 97 -2.08 -9.71 -15.81
N TYR A 98 -3.08 -9.66 -16.68
CA TYR A 98 -4.04 -8.57 -16.65
C TYR A 98 -5.02 -8.81 -15.51
N PHE A 99 -5.17 -7.84 -14.62
CA PHE A 99 -6.16 -7.87 -13.55
C PHE A 99 -7.30 -6.91 -13.88
N ARG A 100 -8.54 -7.43 -13.97
CA ARG A 100 -9.73 -6.61 -14.14
C ARG A 100 -9.89 -5.71 -12.91
N HIS A 101 -10.01 -4.42 -13.13
CA HIS A 101 -10.18 -3.43 -12.08
C HIS A 101 -10.96 -2.23 -12.59
N GLN A 102 -11.44 -1.40 -11.68
CA GLN A 102 -12.05 -0.11 -11.99
C GLN A 102 -11.16 1.03 -11.50
N ASP A 103 -11.24 2.20 -12.13
CA ASP A 103 -10.54 3.38 -11.62
C ASP A 103 -11.10 3.73 -10.22
N PHE A 104 -10.20 3.93 -9.28
CA PHE A 104 -10.55 4.28 -7.90
C PHE A 104 -11.51 5.47 -7.82
N ARG A 105 -11.37 6.46 -8.72
CA ARG A 105 -12.18 7.68 -8.74
C ARG A 105 -13.65 7.42 -9.06
N ASP A 106 -13.95 6.32 -9.74
CA ASP A 106 -15.31 6.01 -10.19
C ASP A 106 -16.18 5.47 -9.06
N TYR A 107 -15.58 4.79 -8.05
CA TYR A 107 -16.34 4.11 -7.01
C TYR A 107 -16.10 4.60 -5.58
N PHE A 108 -14.93 5.17 -5.24
CA PHE A 108 -14.57 5.43 -3.84
C PHE A 108 -15.55 6.35 -3.09
N ARG A 109 -16.21 7.30 -3.79
CA ARG A 109 -17.17 8.22 -3.17
C ARG A 109 -18.49 7.54 -2.79
N ASN A 110 -18.81 6.43 -3.43
CA ASN A 110 -20.08 5.72 -3.26
C ASN A 110 -19.92 4.46 -2.40
N MET A 111 -18.73 4.15 -1.92
CA MET A 111 -18.47 3.00 -1.05
C MET A 111 -19.27 3.13 0.25
N THR A 112 -19.95 2.05 0.62
CA THR A 112 -20.50 1.86 1.97
C THR A 112 -19.38 1.51 2.96
N VAL A 113 -19.62 1.58 4.26
CA VAL A 113 -18.61 1.21 5.25
C VAL A 113 -18.18 -0.26 5.13
N PRO A 114 -19.09 -1.21 4.89
CA PRO A 114 -18.70 -2.59 4.56
C PRO A 114 -17.82 -2.71 3.31
N ASP A 115 -18.11 -1.95 2.23
CA ASP A 115 -17.26 -1.96 1.04
C ASP A 115 -15.85 -1.41 1.34
N MET A 116 -15.76 -0.37 2.19
CA MET A 116 -14.48 0.17 2.66
C MET A 116 -13.71 -0.90 3.44
N ALA A 117 -14.38 -1.65 4.31
CA ALA A 117 -13.77 -2.74 5.08
C ALA A 117 -13.20 -3.82 4.16
N MET A 118 -13.97 -4.25 3.14
CA MET A 118 -13.50 -5.25 2.16
C MET A 118 -12.33 -4.75 1.32
N TYR A 119 -12.38 -3.50 0.84
CA TYR A 119 -11.25 -2.88 0.14
C TYR A 119 -9.99 -2.88 1.02
N MET A 120 -10.12 -2.38 2.25
CA MET A 120 -9.00 -2.30 3.18
C MET A 120 -8.51 -3.68 3.59
N ARG A 121 -9.40 -4.65 3.83
CA ARG A 121 -9.01 -6.04 4.11
C ARG A 121 -8.15 -6.60 2.99
N SER A 122 -8.60 -6.46 1.72
CA SER A 122 -7.85 -6.95 0.56
C SER A 122 -6.48 -6.26 0.44
N LEU A 123 -6.39 -4.95 0.72
CA LEU A 123 -5.12 -4.21 0.75
C LEU A 123 -4.21 -4.71 1.88
N PHE A 124 -4.75 -4.93 3.09
CA PHE A 124 -3.96 -5.40 4.22
C PHE A 124 -3.50 -6.86 4.09
N GLU A 125 -4.24 -7.70 3.39
CA GLU A 125 -3.76 -9.04 3.00
C GLU A 125 -2.56 -8.96 2.05
N ALA A 126 -2.58 -8.03 1.08
CA ALA A 126 -1.44 -7.77 0.23
C ALA A 126 -0.23 -7.25 1.03
N LEU A 127 -0.45 -6.27 1.91
CA LEU A 127 0.61 -5.74 2.77
C LEU A 127 1.18 -6.80 3.71
N LYS A 128 0.34 -7.66 4.29
CA LYS A 128 0.81 -8.78 5.13
C LYS A 128 1.73 -9.72 4.36
N ALA A 129 1.38 -10.06 3.11
CA ALA A 129 2.21 -10.92 2.28
C ALA A 129 3.57 -10.27 1.97
N VAL A 130 3.57 -8.98 1.63
CA VAL A 130 4.79 -8.21 1.31
C VAL A 130 5.66 -8.01 2.57
N HIS A 131 5.05 -7.62 3.68
CA HIS A 131 5.77 -7.34 4.93
C HIS A 131 6.36 -8.59 5.59
N ARG A 132 5.75 -9.78 5.39
CA ARG A 132 6.31 -11.05 5.85
C ARG A 132 7.66 -11.38 5.22
N GLU A 133 7.88 -10.94 3.99
CA GLU A 133 9.16 -11.07 3.29
C GLU A 133 10.16 -9.94 3.64
N GLY A 134 9.82 -9.08 4.63
CA GLY A 134 10.64 -7.93 5.00
C GLY A 134 10.74 -6.89 3.88
N ILE A 135 9.72 -6.78 3.03
CA ILE A 135 9.70 -5.84 1.91
C ILE A 135 8.86 -4.62 2.28
N LEU A 136 9.40 -3.42 2.03
CA LEU A 136 8.69 -2.16 2.04
C LEU A 136 8.27 -1.83 0.61
N HIS A 137 6.98 -1.62 0.37
CA HIS A 137 6.49 -1.24 -0.96
C HIS A 137 6.81 0.22 -1.30
N ARG A 138 6.67 1.13 -0.32
CA ARG A 138 7.02 2.56 -0.36
C ARG A 138 6.14 3.45 -1.22
N ASP A 139 5.26 2.90 -2.03
CA ASP A 139 4.35 3.69 -2.89
C ASP A 139 2.91 3.15 -2.85
N ILE A 140 2.42 2.87 -1.64
CA ILE A 140 1.02 2.47 -1.45
C ILE A 140 0.11 3.66 -1.73
N LYS A 141 -0.74 3.50 -2.73
CA LYS A 141 -1.75 4.48 -3.18
C LYS A 141 -2.80 3.76 -4.03
N PRO A 142 -3.96 4.36 -4.27
CA PRO A 142 -5.03 3.69 -5.04
C PRO A 142 -4.63 3.24 -6.43
N THR A 143 -3.76 3.97 -7.14
CA THR A 143 -3.32 3.59 -8.50
C THR A 143 -2.38 2.38 -8.53
N ASN A 144 -1.79 2.02 -7.39
CA ASN A 144 -0.91 0.87 -7.25
C ASN A 144 -1.61 -0.33 -6.55
N PHE A 145 -2.90 -0.20 -6.25
CA PHE A 145 -3.73 -1.28 -5.78
C PHE A 145 -4.94 -1.43 -6.71
N LEU A 146 -4.82 -2.35 -7.66
CA LEU A 146 -5.87 -2.61 -8.63
C LEU A 146 -7.00 -3.37 -7.94
N TYR A 147 -8.17 -2.77 -7.85
CA TYR A 147 -9.32 -3.34 -7.13
C TYR A 147 -10.51 -3.54 -8.06
N ASP A 148 -11.13 -4.70 -7.98
CA ASP A 148 -12.39 -5.01 -8.63
C ASP A 148 -13.51 -4.95 -7.58
N PRO A 149 -14.39 -3.92 -7.60
CA PRO A 149 -15.47 -3.80 -6.64
C PRO A 149 -16.53 -4.91 -6.75
N GLU A 150 -16.71 -5.51 -7.92
CA GLU A 150 -17.66 -6.61 -8.13
C GLU A 150 -17.13 -7.90 -7.50
N ALA A 151 -15.85 -8.21 -7.75
CA ALA A 151 -15.20 -9.38 -7.16
C ALA A 151 -14.74 -9.16 -5.71
N LYS A 152 -14.83 -7.90 -5.20
CA LYS A 152 -14.39 -7.49 -3.85
C LYS A 152 -12.95 -7.88 -3.55
N ARG A 153 -12.10 -7.85 -4.56
CA ARG A 153 -10.72 -8.31 -4.51
C ARG A 153 -9.79 -7.32 -5.21
N GLY A 154 -8.58 -7.17 -4.67
CA GLY A 154 -7.55 -6.34 -5.27
C GLY A 154 -6.18 -7.02 -5.29
N VAL A 155 -5.29 -6.47 -6.10
CA VAL A 155 -3.89 -6.88 -6.18
C VAL A 155 -2.97 -5.68 -6.13
N LEU A 156 -1.86 -5.84 -5.42
CA LEU A 156 -0.82 -4.83 -5.33
C LEU A 156 0.12 -4.94 -6.53
N VAL A 157 0.46 -3.79 -7.11
CA VAL A 157 1.32 -3.67 -8.30
C VAL A 157 2.38 -2.61 -8.09
N ASP A 158 3.36 -2.57 -9.00
CA ASP A 158 4.40 -1.54 -9.08
C ASP A 158 5.41 -1.51 -7.93
N PHE A 159 6.32 -2.47 -7.93
CA PHE A 159 7.41 -2.61 -6.96
C PHE A 159 8.68 -1.80 -7.34
N GLY A 160 8.58 -0.84 -8.27
CA GLY A 160 9.70 -0.04 -8.74
C GLY A 160 10.37 0.85 -7.68
N LEU A 161 9.71 1.10 -6.55
CA LEU A 161 10.25 1.82 -5.39
C LEU A 161 10.44 0.93 -4.16
N ALA A 162 10.10 -0.35 -4.27
CA ALA A 162 10.17 -1.28 -3.15
C ALA A 162 11.61 -1.62 -2.78
N GLU A 163 11.83 -1.85 -1.50
CA GLU A 163 13.13 -2.24 -0.94
C GLU A 163 12.95 -3.23 0.20
N ARG A 164 14.00 -4.04 0.47
CA ARG A 164 14.03 -4.88 1.66
C ARG A 164 14.36 -4.05 2.89
N GLU A 165 13.72 -4.36 4.01
CA GLU A 165 13.99 -3.75 5.30
C GLU A 165 15.46 -3.98 5.68
N GLY A 166 16.11 -2.95 6.21
CA GLY A 166 17.49 -3.06 6.68
C GLY A 166 18.58 -2.91 5.61
N THR A 167 18.26 -2.63 4.35
CA THR A 167 19.27 -2.43 3.30
C THR A 167 20.06 -1.13 3.43
N ASP A 168 19.55 -0.12 4.12
CA ASP A 168 20.14 1.22 4.26
C ASP A 168 20.36 1.57 5.74
N ILE A 169 21.17 0.76 6.43
CA ILE A 169 21.34 0.83 7.88
C ILE A 169 22.25 2.00 8.26
N LYS A 170 21.62 3.15 8.50
CA LYS A 170 22.21 4.17 9.39
C LYS A 170 21.30 4.27 10.62
N PRO A 171 21.81 4.05 11.83
CA PRO A 171 20.99 4.06 13.03
C PRO A 171 20.20 5.36 13.15
N CYS A 172 18.90 5.25 13.43
CA CYS A 172 18.04 6.38 13.71
C CYS A 172 17.76 6.47 15.21
N LEU A 173 17.59 7.68 15.71
CA LEU A 173 17.25 7.90 17.13
C LEU A 173 15.92 7.26 17.55
N CYS A 174 15.03 6.95 16.60
CA CYS A 174 13.75 6.31 16.90
C CYS A 174 13.91 4.87 17.44
N HIS A 175 15.02 4.21 17.15
CA HIS A 175 15.35 2.87 17.66
C HIS A 175 16.25 2.90 18.91
N GLU A 176 16.69 4.08 19.34
CA GLU A 176 17.49 4.22 20.56
C GLU A 176 16.61 4.31 21.82
N ASP A 177 17.22 3.94 22.94
CA ASP A 177 16.58 4.10 24.27
C ASP A 177 16.10 5.55 24.47
N PRO A 178 14.91 5.76 25.06
CA PRO A 178 14.36 7.10 25.29
C PRO A 178 15.27 8.01 26.11
N SER A 179 16.08 7.47 27.03
CA SER A 179 17.03 8.24 27.83
C SER A 179 18.19 8.78 26.99
N ILE A 180 18.76 7.94 26.14
CA ILE A 180 19.83 8.32 25.19
C ILE A 180 19.31 9.36 24.21
N ARG A 181 18.13 9.12 23.64
CA ARG A 181 17.45 10.07 22.73
C ARG A 181 17.26 11.44 23.39
N LYS A 182 16.75 11.47 24.61
CA LYS A 182 16.55 12.72 25.37
C LYS A 182 17.86 13.47 25.60
N THR A 183 18.93 12.75 25.91
CA THR A 183 20.26 13.34 26.15
C THR A 183 20.82 13.95 24.84
N ARG A 184 20.74 13.22 23.72
CA ARG A 184 21.19 13.71 22.42
C ARG A 184 20.39 14.92 21.93
N LEU A 185 19.07 14.90 22.14
CA LEU A 185 18.22 16.04 21.81
C LEU A 185 18.57 17.27 22.65
N ARG A 186 18.78 17.12 23.96
CA ARG A 186 19.20 18.23 24.81
C ARG A 186 20.53 18.84 24.38
N ALA A 187 21.51 18.00 24.02
CA ALA A 187 22.78 18.47 23.47
C ALA A 187 22.60 19.23 22.15
N ALA A 188 21.76 18.72 21.25
CA ALA A 188 21.44 19.40 20.00
C ALA A 188 20.73 20.75 20.21
N TYR A 189 19.82 20.85 21.17
CA TYR A 189 19.15 22.10 21.54
C TYR A 189 20.11 23.10 22.19
N ALA A 190 21.04 22.64 23.02
CA ALA A 190 22.02 23.51 23.66
C ALA A 190 22.99 24.17 22.68
N THR A 191 23.33 23.47 21.58
CA THR A 191 24.22 23.97 20.53
C THR A 191 23.50 24.86 19.51
N ALA A 192 22.17 24.76 19.41
CA ALA A 192 21.43 25.48 18.36
C ALA A 192 21.09 26.93 18.73
N GLY A 193 21.28 27.37 19.97
CA GLY A 193 20.96 28.73 20.43
C GLY A 193 19.45 29.05 20.45
N PRO A 194 19.04 30.25 20.84
CA PRO A 194 17.64 30.66 20.82
C PRO A 194 17.14 30.72 19.36
N HIS A 195 16.12 29.88 19.07
CA HIS A 195 15.61 29.71 17.71
C HIS A 195 14.70 30.87 17.29
N ASN A 196 15.26 31.85 16.64
CA ASN A 196 14.52 32.85 15.90
C ASN A 196 14.51 32.50 14.39
N GLY A 197 13.80 31.43 14.03
CA GLY A 197 13.65 31.01 12.66
C GLY A 197 14.70 30.01 12.13
N TYR A 198 14.66 29.74 10.85
CA TYR A 198 15.56 28.82 10.16
C TYR A 198 17.00 29.34 10.23
N PRO A 199 18.00 28.56 10.66
CA PRO A 199 19.39 29.00 10.64
C PRO A 199 19.80 29.21 9.19
N LYS A 200 20.03 30.49 8.81
CA LYS A 200 20.40 30.87 7.42
C LYS A 200 21.72 30.27 6.96
N ASN A 201 22.56 29.84 7.89
CA ASN A 201 23.90 29.29 7.62
C ASN A 201 24.06 27.92 8.30
N ASP A 202 23.10 27.00 8.08
CA ASP A 202 23.23 25.65 8.59
C ASP A 202 24.31 24.86 7.84
N THR A 203 25.47 24.72 8.44
CA THR A 203 26.61 23.98 7.87
C THR A 203 26.55 22.47 8.12
N ARG A 204 25.51 22.00 8.83
CA ARG A 204 25.34 20.56 9.09
C ARG A 204 25.12 19.84 7.76
N PRO A 205 25.73 18.66 7.57
CA PRO A 205 25.50 17.86 6.38
C PRO A 205 24.02 17.53 6.28
N SER A 206 23.45 17.74 5.09
CA SER A 206 22.06 17.36 4.81
C SER A 206 21.88 15.87 5.09
N ARG A 207 20.93 15.55 5.96
CA ARG A 207 20.58 14.15 6.26
C ARG A 207 20.03 13.53 4.98
N ARG A 208 20.70 12.50 4.48
CA ARG A 208 20.25 11.73 3.33
C ARG A 208 19.46 10.54 3.82
N ALA A 209 18.21 10.47 3.47
CA ALA A 209 17.34 9.31 3.66
C ALA A 209 16.58 9.05 2.37
N ASN A 210 16.20 7.81 2.13
CA ASN A 210 15.35 7.50 1.00
C ASN A 210 13.95 8.12 1.22
N ARG A 211 13.53 8.99 0.30
CA ARG A 211 12.24 9.70 0.31
C ARG A 211 11.37 9.27 -0.87
N ALA A 212 11.47 8.00 -1.25
CA ALA A 212 10.65 7.42 -2.29
C ALA A 212 9.15 7.48 -1.91
N GLY A 213 8.30 7.36 -2.90
CA GLY A 213 6.85 7.34 -2.75
C GLY A 213 6.16 8.66 -3.10
N THR A 214 4.86 8.60 -3.29
CA THR A 214 3.99 9.72 -3.63
C THR A 214 3.76 10.62 -2.42
N ARG A 215 4.03 11.93 -2.53
CA ARG A 215 4.10 12.87 -1.39
C ARG A 215 2.90 12.84 -0.46
N GLY A 216 1.68 12.91 -0.98
CA GLY A 216 0.47 12.89 -0.15
C GLY A 216 0.25 11.61 0.64
N PHE A 217 1.01 10.54 0.37
CA PHE A 217 0.93 9.26 1.07
C PHE A 217 2.16 8.96 1.93
N ARG A 218 3.18 9.85 1.95
CA ARG A 218 4.40 9.63 2.72
C ARG A 218 4.15 9.72 4.21
N ALA A 219 4.71 8.77 4.94
CA ALA A 219 4.68 8.75 6.40
C ALA A 219 5.54 9.88 7.02
N PRO A 220 5.20 10.37 8.22
CA PRO A 220 5.96 11.42 8.90
C PRO A 220 7.45 11.11 9.03
N GLU A 221 7.81 9.87 9.37
CA GLU A 221 9.20 9.43 9.49
C GLU A 221 9.97 9.55 8.17
N VAL A 222 9.32 9.37 7.02
CA VAL A 222 9.94 9.60 5.70
C VAL A 222 10.22 11.09 5.50
N LEU A 223 9.27 11.95 5.87
CA LEU A 223 9.41 13.40 5.79
C LEU A 223 10.46 13.93 6.77
N PHE A 224 10.55 13.37 7.97
CA PHE A 224 11.62 13.65 8.95
C PHE A 224 12.96 12.99 8.59
N LYS A 225 13.07 12.38 7.40
CA LYS A 225 14.29 11.76 6.89
C LYS A 225 14.84 10.68 7.85
N CYS A 226 13.95 9.83 8.35
CA CYS A 226 14.37 8.64 9.09
C CYS A 226 15.27 7.78 8.20
N THR A 227 16.40 7.36 8.72
CA THR A 227 17.37 6.50 8.03
C THR A 227 17.11 5.02 8.25
N GLU A 228 16.18 4.67 9.12
CA GLU A 228 15.81 3.32 9.50
C GLU A 228 14.29 3.16 9.37
N GLN A 229 13.84 3.16 8.10
CA GLN A 229 12.43 3.02 7.77
C GLN A 229 12.04 1.54 7.81
N THR A 230 10.85 1.27 8.33
CA THR A 230 10.27 -0.07 8.46
C THR A 230 9.01 -0.21 7.62
N THR A 231 8.46 -1.40 7.52
CA THR A 231 7.19 -1.70 6.84
C THR A 231 6.02 -0.82 7.33
N LYS A 232 6.18 -0.13 8.47
CA LYS A 232 5.18 0.80 9.03
C LYS A 232 4.89 2.01 8.14
N ILE A 233 5.80 2.38 7.22
CA ILE A 233 5.53 3.47 6.25
C ILE A 233 4.37 3.12 5.32
N ASP A 234 4.24 1.86 4.91
CA ASP A 234 3.17 1.38 4.05
C ASP A 234 1.81 1.38 4.78
N ILE A 235 1.82 1.09 6.08
CA ILE A 235 0.62 1.15 6.93
C ILE A 235 0.09 2.58 7.02
N TRP A 236 0.97 3.58 7.17
CA TRP A 236 0.58 4.98 7.10
C TRP A 236 -0.10 5.30 5.76
N SER A 237 0.52 4.90 4.65
CA SER A 237 0.00 5.14 3.31
C SER A 237 -1.38 4.49 3.12
N ALA A 238 -1.57 3.25 3.61
CA ALA A 238 -2.87 2.58 3.64
C ALA A 238 -3.89 3.34 4.50
N GLY A 239 -3.47 3.88 5.65
CA GLY A 239 -4.29 4.77 6.47
C GLY A 239 -4.72 6.03 5.72
N VAL A 240 -3.85 6.64 4.93
CA VAL A 240 -4.22 7.80 4.08
C VAL A 240 -5.22 7.40 2.99
N VAL A 241 -5.13 6.19 2.43
CA VAL A 241 -6.16 5.67 1.52
C VAL A 241 -7.51 5.57 2.23
N LEU A 242 -7.55 5.00 3.43
CA LEU A 242 -8.80 4.93 4.22
C LEU A 242 -9.35 6.31 4.57
N LEU A 243 -8.49 7.25 4.98
CA LEU A 243 -8.88 8.63 5.24
C LEU A 243 -9.49 9.28 4.00
N THR A 244 -8.92 9.04 2.82
CA THR A 244 -9.43 9.50 1.53
C THR A 244 -10.85 8.99 1.26
N ILE A 245 -11.09 7.70 1.52
CA ILE A 245 -12.40 7.06 1.29
C ILE A 245 -13.43 7.59 2.30
N LEU A 246 -13.11 7.60 3.59
CA LEU A 246 -13.99 8.10 4.65
C LEU A 246 -14.36 9.59 4.47
N SER A 247 -13.38 10.40 4.06
CA SER A 247 -13.57 11.82 3.82
C SER A 247 -14.23 12.14 2.47
N ARG A 248 -14.33 11.16 1.57
CA ARG A 248 -14.80 11.29 0.17
C ARG A 248 -14.03 12.33 -0.65
N ARG A 249 -12.76 12.60 -0.28
CA ARG A 249 -11.87 13.58 -0.90
C ARG A 249 -10.63 12.89 -1.48
N PHE A 250 -10.38 13.10 -2.78
CA PHE A 250 -9.20 12.60 -3.48
C PHE A 250 -8.59 13.68 -4.37
N PRO A 251 -7.29 13.97 -4.22
CA PRO A 251 -6.45 13.52 -3.12
C PRO A 251 -6.87 14.16 -1.78
N PHE A 252 -6.60 13.48 -0.65
CA PHE A 252 -6.83 14.07 0.66
C PHE A 252 -5.72 15.08 1.00
N PHE A 253 -4.46 14.67 0.85
CA PHE A 253 -3.30 15.55 0.90
C PHE A 253 -2.85 15.88 -0.53
N ASN A 254 -2.62 17.16 -0.81
CA ASN A 254 -2.25 17.65 -2.14
C ASN A 254 -0.96 18.47 -2.11
N SER A 255 0.08 17.90 -1.55
CA SER A 255 1.34 18.55 -1.25
C SER A 255 2.21 18.77 -2.51
N ALA A 256 2.66 19.98 -2.73
CA ALA A 256 3.59 20.32 -3.81
C ALA A 256 5.01 19.81 -3.50
N ASP A 257 5.43 19.86 -2.24
CA ASP A 257 6.72 19.37 -1.77
C ASP A 257 6.63 18.70 -0.39
N ASP A 258 7.77 18.30 0.19
CA ASP A 258 7.82 17.61 1.48
C ASP A 258 7.48 18.55 2.65
N VAL A 259 7.69 19.87 2.50
CA VAL A 259 7.35 20.85 3.54
C VAL A 259 5.84 21.03 3.58
N ASP A 260 5.20 21.15 2.42
CA ASP A 260 3.74 21.19 2.32
C ASP A 260 3.12 19.93 2.90
N ALA A 261 3.67 18.75 2.59
CA ALA A 261 3.20 17.48 3.19
C ALA A 261 3.28 17.49 4.71
N MET A 262 4.36 18.05 5.27
CA MET A 262 4.53 18.18 6.71
C MET A 262 3.51 19.16 7.32
N ILE A 263 3.24 20.28 6.62
CA ILE A 263 2.24 21.29 7.03
C ILE A 263 0.84 20.70 7.01
N GLU A 264 0.48 19.95 5.98
CA GLU A 264 -0.83 19.30 5.88
C GLU A 264 -1.04 18.29 7.02
N ILE A 265 -0.04 17.45 7.31
CA ILE A 265 -0.09 16.54 8.46
C ILE A 265 -0.19 17.32 9.78
N ALA A 266 0.61 18.40 9.93
CA ALA A 266 0.60 19.22 11.13
C ALA A 266 -0.76 19.92 11.36
N THR A 267 -1.47 20.28 10.31
CA THR A 267 -2.80 20.87 10.40
C THR A 267 -3.79 19.91 11.05
N ILE A 268 -3.67 18.59 10.75
CA ILE A 268 -4.52 17.56 11.32
C ILE A 268 -4.09 17.21 12.75
N PHE A 269 -2.81 16.92 12.94
CA PHE A 269 -2.32 16.34 14.21
C PHE A 269 -1.84 17.36 15.23
N GLY A 270 -1.62 18.61 14.83
CA GLY A 270 -1.20 19.71 15.66
C GLY A 270 0.31 19.73 15.95
N VAL A 271 0.78 20.92 16.30
CA VAL A 271 2.21 21.21 16.55
C VAL A 271 2.81 20.30 17.62
N LYS A 272 2.06 20.06 18.71
CA LYS A 272 2.56 19.25 19.85
C LYS A 272 2.91 17.82 19.43
N ARG A 273 2.04 17.17 18.68
CA ARG A 273 2.26 15.78 18.19
C ARG A 273 3.36 15.74 17.14
N MET A 274 3.40 16.73 16.24
CA MET A 274 4.45 16.83 15.22
C MET A 274 5.83 17.08 15.80
N ARG A 275 5.94 17.90 16.86
CA ARG A 275 7.20 18.06 17.63
C ARG A 275 7.67 16.75 18.22
N ALA A 276 6.77 16.00 18.85
CA ALA A 276 7.10 14.70 19.41
C ALA A 276 7.57 13.72 18.32
N ALA A 277 6.90 13.66 17.19
CA ALA A 277 7.28 12.83 16.05
C ALA A 277 8.67 13.24 15.49
N GLY A 278 8.92 14.53 15.31
CA GLY A 278 10.23 15.02 14.88
C GLY A 278 11.35 14.62 15.85
N GLN A 279 11.10 14.74 17.16
CA GLN A 279 12.05 14.35 18.20
C GLN A 279 12.41 12.86 18.16
N LEU A 280 11.48 11.97 17.78
CA LEU A 280 11.79 10.55 17.61
C LEU A 280 12.95 10.34 16.62
N HIS A 281 12.99 11.15 15.58
CA HIS A 281 13.99 11.05 14.51
C HIS A 281 15.14 12.05 14.65
N GLY A 282 15.25 12.74 15.79
CA GLY A 282 16.28 13.75 16.03
C GLY A 282 16.11 15.02 15.20
N CYS A 283 14.88 15.32 14.80
CA CYS A 283 14.51 16.52 14.09
C CYS A 283 13.74 17.50 14.97
N ILE A 284 13.84 18.78 14.70
CA ILE A 284 13.06 19.83 15.33
C ILE A 284 11.94 20.23 14.38
N PHE A 285 10.69 20.18 14.84
CA PHE A 285 9.55 20.71 14.11
C PHE A 285 9.10 22.03 14.76
N GLU A 286 9.16 23.11 13.99
CA GLU A 286 8.70 24.43 14.41
C GLU A 286 7.89 25.05 13.27
N THR A 287 6.82 25.75 13.63
CA THR A 287 6.02 26.51 12.67
C THR A 287 5.43 27.75 13.33
N THR A 288 5.33 28.83 12.57
CA THR A 288 4.67 30.07 12.95
C THR A 288 3.34 30.25 12.23
N ILE A 289 2.89 29.26 11.44
CA ILE A 289 1.64 29.31 10.70
C ILE A 289 0.47 29.32 11.69
N PRO A 290 -0.34 30.39 11.76
CA PRO A 290 -1.33 30.55 12.82
C PRO A 290 -2.52 29.58 12.69
N THR A 291 -2.74 29.01 11.52
CA THR A 291 -3.82 28.04 11.28
C THR A 291 -3.50 26.64 11.78
N ILE A 292 -2.24 26.35 12.15
CA ILE A 292 -1.84 25.08 12.70
C ILE A 292 -1.99 25.13 14.23
N GLY A 293 -3.04 24.49 14.72
CA GLY A 293 -3.35 24.43 16.16
C GLY A 293 -2.32 23.61 16.97
N THR A 294 -2.27 23.85 18.25
CA THR A 294 -1.36 23.12 19.17
C THR A 294 -1.70 21.63 19.25
N ASN A 295 -3.00 21.28 19.36
CA ASN A 295 -3.46 19.92 19.62
C ASN A 295 -3.98 19.19 18.37
N GLY A 296 -4.23 19.89 17.26
CA GLY A 296 -4.84 19.32 16.05
C GLY A 296 -6.32 19.02 16.22
N PHE A 297 -6.85 18.18 15.34
CA PHE A 297 -8.26 17.79 15.26
C PHE A 297 -8.43 16.29 15.49
N GLY A 298 -9.59 15.88 15.98
CA GLY A 298 -10.00 14.48 16.01
C GLY A 298 -10.29 13.97 14.58
N LEU A 299 -9.97 12.72 14.31
CA LEU A 299 -10.27 12.11 13.00
C LEU A 299 -11.77 12.04 12.72
N ASP A 300 -12.59 11.88 13.74
CA ASP A 300 -14.04 11.96 13.72
C ASP A 300 -14.53 13.33 13.20
N SER A 301 -13.99 14.40 13.77
CA SER A 301 -14.30 15.76 13.34
C SER A 301 -13.89 16.03 11.90
N ILE A 302 -12.75 15.48 11.47
CA ILE A 302 -12.27 15.60 10.08
C ILE A 302 -13.23 14.90 9.12
N VAL A 303 -13.68 13.70 9.44
CA VAL A 303 -14.64 12.95 8.61
C VAL A 303 -15.98 13.67 8.54
N LEU A 304 -16.52 14.13 9.66
CA LEU A 304 -17.78 14.90 9.71
C LEU A 304 -17.69 16.20 8.90
N TRP A 305 -16.60 16.95 9.07
CA TRP A 305 -16.39 18.19 8.35
C TRP A 305 -16.23 17.96 6.84
N SER A 306 -15.41 16.99 6.44
CA SER A 306 -15.15 16.72 5.02
C SER A 306 -16.38 16.20 4.28
N THR A 307 -17.32 15.55 4.99
CA THR A 307 -18.58 15.05 4.46
C THR A 307 -19.76 16.01 4.69
N CYS A 308 -19.51 17.25 5.17
CA CYS A 308 -20.51 18.29 5.42
C CYS A 308 -21.60 17.87 6.42
N ARG A 309 -21.25 17.11 7.47
CA ARG A 309 -22.17 16.57 8.48
C ARG A 309 -21.99 17.19 9.88
N MET A 310 -21.22 18.28 10.03
CA MET A 310 -20.92 18.88 11.35
C MET A 310 -22.16 19.29 12.14
N ASP A 311 -23.20 19.81 11.46
CA ASP A 311 -24.37 20.37 12.14
C ASP A 311 -25.47 19.35 12.41
N LYS A 312 -25.52 18.24 11.71
CA LYS A 312 -26.66 17.30 11.68
C LYS A 312 -26.28 15.83 11.81
N GLY A 313 -25.00 15.50 11.78
CA GLY A 313 -24.54 14.13 11.62
C GLY A 313 -23.89 13.55 12.87
N THR A 314 -24.41 12.41 13.28
CA THR A 314 -23.67 11.51 14.17
C THR A 314 -22.98 10.45 13.32
N LEU A 315 -21.80 10.05 13.72
CA LEU A 315 -21.12 8.89 13.13
C LEU A 315 -21.86 7.61 13.52
N THR A 316 -22.07 6.73 12.54
CA THR A 316 -22.59 5.39 12.82
C THR A 316 -21.60 4.57 13.65
N SER A 317 -22.02 3.45 14.23
CA SER A 317 -21.12 2.54 14.96
C SER A 317 -20.02 2.00 14.05
N GLU A 318 -20.35 1.66 12.82
CA GLU A 318 -19.39 1.18 11.82
C GLU A 318 -18.38 2.26 11.43
N GLU A 319 -18.83 3.52 11.22
CA GLU A 319 -17.93 4.64 10.95
C GLU A 319 -16.98 4.90 12.11
N LYS A 320 -17.45 4.81 13.36
CA LYS A 320 -16.60 4.94 14.55
C LYS A 320 -15.54 3.87 14.59
N LEU A 321 -15.90 2.63 14.28
CA LEU A 321 -14.98 1.51 14.23
C LEU A 321 -13.92 1.69 13.10
N ALA A 322 -14.34 2.19 11.93
CA ALA A 322 -13.43 2.53 10.84
C ALA A 322 -12.46 3.67 11.22
N ILE A 323 -12.93 4.69 11.96
CA ILE A 323 -12.12 5.82 12.43
C ILE A 323 -11.14 5.37 13.53
N GLU A 324 -11.55 4.47 14.41
CA GLU A 324 -10.67 3.85 15.40
C GLU A 324 -9.51 3.12 14.69
N PHE A 325 -9.84 2.27 13.74
CA PHE A 325 -8.85 1.58 12.91
C PHE A 325 -7.92 2.55 12.17
N LEU A 326 -8.48 3.62 11.60
CA LEU A 326 -7.72 4.70 10.98
C LEU A 326 -6.71 5.32 11.95
N GLY A 327 -7.09 5.52 13.20
CA GLY A 327 -6.23 6.04 14.26
C GLY A 327 -5.01 5.14 14.51
N HIS A 328 -5.17 3.82 14.44
CA HIS A 328 -4.07 2.86 14.56
C HIS A 328 -3.13 2.88 13.34
N CYS A 329 -3.65 3.19 12.14
CA CYS A 329 -2.84 3.33 10.93
C CYS A 329 -2.07 4.65 10.87
N LEU A 330 -2.65 5.74 11.40
CA LEU A 330 -2.10 7.10 11.34
C LEU A 330 -1.42 7.55 12.65
N ASP A 331 -0.89 6.62 13.45
CA ASP A 331 -0.03 7.03 14.57
C ASP A 331 1.27 7.63 14.02
N LEU A 332 1.65 8.82 14.52
CA LEU A 332 2.86 9.51 14.12
C LEU A 332 4.14 8.80 14.57
N ASP A 333 4.03 7.95 15.60
CA ASP A 333 5.11 7.09 16.07
C ASP A 333 5.01 5.74 15.36
N PRO A 334 5.95 5.39 14.47
CA PRO A 334 5.90 4.12 13.72
C PRO A 334 5.92 2.89 14.64
N SER A 335 6.50 2.99 15.86
CA SER A 335 6.54 1.86 16.80
C SER A 335 5.17 1.51 17.37
N ARG A 336 4.25 2.48 17.41
CA ARG A 336 2.88 2.31 17.92
C ARG A 336 1.87 2.03 16.81
N ARG A 337 2.26 2.26 15.57
CA ARG A 337 1.41 2.00 14.42
C ARG A 337 1.13 0.52 14.26
N ILE A 338 -0.10 0.13 13.95
CA ILE A 338 -0.51 -1.26 13.79
C ILE A 338 0.33 -1.98 12.73
N SER A 339 0.51 -3.30 12.85
CA SER A 339 1.09 -4.13 11.79
C SER A 339 0.02 -4.58 10.79
N ALA A 340 0.43 -5.01 9.58
CA ALA A 340 -0.53 -5.54 8.62
C ALA A 340 -1.22 -6.81 9.14
N GLU A 341 -0.50 -7.64 9.89
CA GLU A 341 -1.05 -8.86 10.47
C GLU A 341 -2.06 -8.58 11.60
N ASP A 342 -1.76 -7.61 12.48
CA ASP A 342 -2.67 -7.24 13.57
C ASP A 342 -3.87 -6.44 13.06
N ALA A 343 -3.69 -5.66 12.00
CA ALA A 343 -4.76 -4.95 11.32
C ALA A 343 -5.88 -5.89 10.86
N LEU A 344 -5.54 -7.05 10.30
CA LEU A 344 -6.51 -8.06 9.86
C LEU A 344 -7.30 -8.72 11.00
N LYS A 345 -6.83 -8.57 12.25
CA LYS A 345 -7.55 -9.04 13.44
C LYS A 345 -8.51 -7.97 14.01
N HIS A 346 -8.39 -6.72 13.52
CA HIS A 346 -9.21 -5.61 13.99
C HIS A 346 -10.69 -5.82 13.59
N PRO A 347 -11.66 -5.52 14.46
CA PRO A 347 -13.09 -5.73 14.18
C PRO A 347 -13.57 -5.08 12.88
N PHE A 348 -13.03 -3.92 12.50
CA PHE A 348 -13.36 -3.25 11.23
C PHE A 348 -13.02 -4.09 9.99
N LEU A 349 -11.98 -4.94 10.06
CA LEU A 349 -11.52 -5.78 8.95
C LEU A 349 -11.90 -7.25 9.09
N LYS A 350 -12.56 -7.65 10.20
CA LYS A 350 -13.05 -9.03 10.32
C LYS A 350 -14.17 -9.28 9.31
N GLU A 351 -14.18 -10.45 8.69
CA GLU A 351 -15.35 -10.94 8.01
C GLU A 351 -16.43 -11.21 9.06
N GLU A 352 -17.65 -10.76 8.82
CA GLU A 352 -18.78 -11.31 9.53
C GLU A 352 -18.83 -12.81 9.17
N GLU A 353 -18.66 -13.67 10.15
CA GLU A 353 -18.95 -15.09 9.99
C GLU A 353 -20.41 -15.15 9.56
N THR A 354 -20.67 -15.41 8.27
CA THR A 354 -21.99 -15.87 7.83
C THR A 354 -22.23 -17.15 8.60
N VAL A 355 -23.13 -17.08 9.58
CA VAL A 355 -23.69 -18.27 10.22
C VAL A 355 -24.38 -19.01 9.08
N GLU A 356 -23.70 -20.03 8.54
CA GLU A 356 -24.37 -21.01 7.70
C GLU A 356 -25.48 -21.58 8.57
N GLU A 357 -26.74 -21.26 8.21
CA GLU A 357 -27.89 -21.92 8.80
C GLU A 357 -27.67 -23.40 8.63
N ALA A 358 -27.50 -24.08 9.77
CA ALA A 358 -27.35 -25.52 9.81
C ALA A 358 -28.57 -26.10 9.09
N ASP A 359 -28.30 -26.84 8.02
CA ASP A 359 -29.27 -27.63 7.30
C ASP A 359 -30.09 -28.42 8.30
N VAL A 360 -31.40 -28.13 8.35
CA VAL A 360 -32.37 -28.92 9.04
C VAL A 360 -32.41 -30.24 8.27
N GLU A 361 -31.81 -31.25 8.82
CA GLU A 361 -32.00 -32.65 8.36
C GLU A 361 -33.48 -32.97 8.39
N ASP A 362 -34.07 -33.04 7.21
CA ASP A 362 -35.40 -33.59 7.01
C ASP A 362 -35.38 -35.10 7.42
N ASP A 363 -35.98 -35.38 8.52
CA ASP A 363 -36.37 -36.72 8.95
C ASP A 363 -37.24 -37.38 7.86
N VAL A 364 -36.63 -38.20 7.04
CA VAL A 364 -37.41 -39.10 6.15
C VAL A 364 -37.91 -40.24 6.96
N MET A 365 -39.21 -40.17 7.30
CA MET A 365 -39.96 -41.26 7.82
C MET A 365 -39.96 -42.44 6.85
N GLN A 366 -39.57 -43.58 7.39
CA GLN A 366 -39.83 -44.91 6.81
C GLN A 366 -41.35 -45.20 6.79
N VAL A 367 -41.85 -45.62 5.65
CA VAL A 367 -42.87 -46.65 5.53
C VAL A 367 -42.58 -47.49 4.29
#